data_a7d25f4fc6a02dd023b9ee176201bb07
#
_entry.id   a7d25f4fc6a02dd023b9ee176201bb07
#
_cell.length_a   1.000
_cell.length_b   1.000
_cell.length_c   1.000
_cell.angle_alpha   90.00
_cell.angle_beta   90.00
_cell.angle_gamma   90.00
#
_symmetry.space_group_name_H-M   'P 1'
#
loop_
_entity.id
_entity.type
_entity.pdbx_description
1 polymer ?
#
loop_
_entity_poly.entity_id
_entity_poly.type
_entity_poly.pdbx_seq_one_letter_code
_entity_poly.pdbx_strand_id
1 'polypeptide(L)'
;NEDSEDEWVLLYNVNSRDKQKLNYAVKIEPSLGLDPMCIKNLLFLILNNDTGWTNVTEKQFQLTSVEESDYVYIFASPEKTDELCAPIETNSIYSCRKDQDVVLNFFRWQNGAVDFKNDMETYRIYLINHETGHILGWGHVGCPKEGAIAPVMMQQSKGTEGCIPYGWPAYETIKSKFNR
;
A
#
# COMPACT_ATOMS: atom_id res chain seq x y z
N ASN A 1 -17.99 -27.83 -16.34
CA ASN A 1 -17.81 -26.79 -15.34
C ASN A 1 -16.32 -26.74 -15.05
N GLU A 2 -15.62 -25.97 -15.84
CA GLU A 2 -14.22 -25.64 -15.60
C GLU A 2 -14.22 -24.45 -14.64
N ASP A 3 -13.83 -24.68 -13.40
CA ASP A 3 -13.44 -23.65 -12.48
C ASP A 3 -12.25 -22.93 -13.12
N SER A 4 -12.50 -21.73 -13.67
CA SER A 4 -11.41 -20.83 -14.05
C SER A 4 -10.78 -20.38 -12.72
N GLU A 5 -9.74 -21.10 -12.29
CA GLU A 5 -8.83 -20.58 -11.27
C GLU A 5 -8.33 -19.22 -11.78
N ASP A 6 -8.64 -18.16 -11.05
CA ASP A 6 -8.13 -16.80 -11.33
C ASP A 6 -6.59 -16.87 -11.39
N GLU A 7 -6.04 -16.87 -12.59
CA GLU A 7 -4.58 -16.99 -12.78
C GLU A 7 -3.91 -15.66 -12.43
N TRP A 8 -3.41 -15.56 -11.20
CA TRP A 8 -2.70 -14.37 -10.72
C TRP A 8 -1.30 -14.26 -11.32
N VAL A 9 -0.93 -13.04 -11.74
CA VAL A 9 0.46 -12.74 -12.08
C VAL A 9 1.26 -12.56 -10.80
N LEU A 10 2.19 -13.48 -10.55
CA LEU A 10 3.06 -13.48 -9.37
C LEU A 10 4.39 -12.81 -9.68
N LEU A 11 4.81 -11.89 -8.83
CA LEU A 11 6.13 -11.25 -8.89
C LEU A 11 6.96 -11.73 -7.71
N TYR A 12 8.17 -12.24 -7.98
CA TYR A 12 9.09 -12.69 -6.94
C TYR A 12 10.55 -12.54 -7.34
N ASN A 13 11.42 -12.49 -6.36
CA ASN A 13 12.86 -12.66 -6.51
C ASN A 13 13.30 -13.92 -5.75
N VAL A 14 14.26 -14.63 -6.31
CA VAL A 14 14.84 -15.83 -5.68
C VAL A 14 15.98 -15.41 -4.75
N ASN A 15 15.64 -14.87 -3.59
CA ASN A 15 16.62 -14.56 -2.55
C ASN A 15 16.16 -15.14 -1.21
N SER A 16 17.10 -15.60 -0.41
CA SER A 16 16.82 -16.11 0.93
C SER A 16 16.29 -15.02 1.85
N ARG A 17 15.36 -15.39 2.73
CA ARG A 17 14.80 -14.52 3.77
C ARG A 17 15.90 -14.01 4.70
N ASP A 18 16.02 -12.70 4.83
CA ASP A 18 16.91 -12.02 5.77
C ASP A 18 16.09 -11.53 6.99
N LYS A 19 16.56 -11.82 8.19
CA LYS A 19 15.86 -11.41 9.42
C LYS A 19 15.79 -9.89 9.63
N GLN A 20 16.65 -9.12 8.97
CA GLN A 20 16.63 -7.65 9.00
C GLN A 20 15.69 -7.04 7.95
N LYS A 21 15.11 -7.86 7.10
CA LYS A 21 14.22 -7.43 6.02
C LYS A 21 12.79 -7.81 6.31
N LEU A 22 11.88 -7.01 5.78
CA LEU A 22 10.47 -7.33 5.71
C LEU A 22 10.17 -7.79 4.28
N ASN A 23 9.78 -9.05 4.15
CA ASN A 23 9.57 -9.67 2.85
C ASN A 23 8.15 -9.43 2.36
N TYR A 24 8.00 -9.04 1.10
CA TYR A 24 6.70 -8.90 0.48
C TYR A 24 6.61 -9.68 -0.83
N ALA A 25 5.41 -10.10 -1.19
CA ALA A 25 5.09 -10.63 -2.49
C ALA A 25 4.07 -9.72 -3.20
N VAL A 26 3.87 -9.95 -4.50
CA VAL A 26 2.92 -9.18 -5.31
C VAL A 26 2.09 -10.13 -6.16
N LYS A 27 0.77 -9.94 -6.12
CA LYS A 27 -0.19 -10.56 -7.02
C LYS A 27 -0.89 -9.48 -7.83
N ILE A 28 -1.06 -9.69 -9.12
CA ILE A 28 -1.77 -8.77 -10.01
C ILE A 28 -2.85 -9.56 -10.73
N GLU A 29 -4.10 -9.10 -10.61
CA GLU A 29 -5.21 -9.66 -11.38
C GLU A 29 -4.95 -9.43 -12.88
N PRO A 30 -4.95 -10.48 -13.73
CA PRO A 30 -4.53 -10.36 -15.14
C PRO A 30 -5.37 -9.38 -15.96
N SER A 31 -6.66 -9.27 -15.62
CA SER A 31 -7.63 -8.39 -16.30
C SER A 31 -7.29 -6.90 -16.21
N LEU A 32 -6.43 -6.48 -15.26
CA LEU A 32 -6.09 -5.08 -15.01
C LEU A 32 -5.14 -4.49 -16.05
N GLY A 33 -4.44 -5.33 -16.83
CA GLY A 33 -3.48 -4.86 -17.85
C GLY A 33 -2.29 -4.09 -17.28
N LEU A 34 -1.97 -4.26 -16.01
CA LEU A 34 -0.80 -3.65 -15.38
C LEU A 34 0.48 -4.36 -15.83
N ASP A 35 1.50 -3.58 -16.18
CA ASP A 35 2.83 -4.13 -16.45
C ASP A 35 3.49 -4.58 -15.14
N PRO A 36 3.77 -5.90 -14.98
CA PRO A 36 4.35 -6.43 -13.75
C PRO A 36 5.73 -5.84 -13.41
N MET A 37 6.52 -5.51 -14.43
CA MET A 37 7.85 -4.92 -14.21
C MET A 37 7.75 -3.48 -13.71
N CYS A 38 6.81 -2.71 -14.24
CA CYS A 38 6.52 -1.36 -13.75
C CYS A 38 6.06 -1.39 -12.29
N ILE A 39 5.15 -2.30 -11.92
CA ILE A 39 4.67 -2.45 -10.54
C ILE A 39 5.81 -2.87 -9.60
N LYS A 40 6.62 -3.85 -9.99
CA LYS A 40 7.79 -4.29 -9.22
C LYS A 40 8.73 -3.12 -8.91
N ASN A 41 9.10 -2.36 -9.94
CA ASN A 41 10.03 -1.24 -9.80
C ASN A 41 9.44 -0.12 -8.93
N LEU A 42 8.16 0.19 -9.12
CA LEU A 42 7.46 1.22 -8.35
C LEU A 42 7.41 0.86 -6.85
N LEU A 43 7.01 -0.36 -6.52
CA LEU A 43 6.98 -0.84 -5.13
C LEU A 43 8.38 -0.81 -4.51
N PHE A 44 9.41 -1.28 -5.23
CA PHE A 44 10.77 -1.23 -4.74
C PHE A 44 11.23 0.20 -4.41
N LEU A 45 10.97 1.16 -5.32
CA LEU A 45 11.35 2.56 -5.14
C LEU A 45 10.60 3.22 -3.99
N ILE A 46 9.31 2.94 -3.80
CA ILE A 46 8.52 3.52 -2.72
C ILE A 46 8.91 2.91 -1.37
N LEU A 47 8.95 1.59 -1.29
CA LEU A 47 9.16 0.89 -0.02
C LEU A 47 10.58 1.07 0.54
N ASN A 48 11.58 1.21 -0.34
CA ASN A 48 12.98 1.39 0.05
C ASN A 48 13.48 2.84 -0.07
N ASN A 49 12.56 3.80 -0.18
CA ASN A 49 12.92 5.22 -0.20
C ASN A 49 13.35 5.70 1.19
N ASP A 50 14.39 6.53 1.24
CA ASP A 50 14.93 7.09 2.49
C ASP A 50 13.95 8.02 3.22
N THR A 51 12.92 8.54 2.53
CA THR A 51 11.82 9.31 3.13
C THR A 51 10.64 8.43 3.54
N GLY A 52 10.71 7.13 3.23
CA GLY A 52 9.67 6.13 3.46
C GLY A 52 9.78 5.43 4.82
N TRP A 53 9.14 4.27 4.90
CA TRP A 53 9.10 3.45 6.11
C TRP A 53 10.45 2.88 6.54
N THR A 54 11.44 2.79 5.64
CA THR A 54 12.82 2.43 5.99
C THR A 54 13.41 3.36 7.05
N ASN A 55 13.11 4.67 6.96
CA ASN A 55 13.56 5.66 7.94
C ASN A 55 12.83 5.56 9.29
N VAL A 56 11.61 5.02 9.31
CA VAL A 56 10.82 4.85 10.54
C VAL A 56 11.17 3.55 11.27
N THR A 57 11.39 2.47 10.52
CA THR A 57 11.52 1.11 11.06
C THR A 57 12.94 0.55 11.05
N GLU A 58 13.86 1.21 10.31
CA GLU A 58 15.22 0.70 10.04
C GLU A 58 15.25 -0.65 9.31
N LYS A 59 14.10 -1.07 8.74
CA LYS A 59 13.97 -2.30 7.96
C LYS A 59 14.09 -1.99 6.47
N GLN A 60 14.60 -2.96 5.72
CA GLN A 60 14.54 -2.96 4.27
C GLN A 60 13.40 -3.87 3.80
N PHE A 61 12.77 -3.50 2.70
CA PHE A 61 11.69 -4.27 2.09
C PHE A 61 12.23 -5.09 0.93
N GLN A 62 11.98 -6.40 0.95
CA GLN A 62 12.49 -7.32 -0.06
C GLN A 62 11.35 -8.06 -0.75
N LEU A 63 11.35 -8.04 -2.09
CA LEU A 63 10.42 -8.84 -2.88
C LEU A 63 10.85 -10.32 -2.84
N THR A 64 9.91 -11.20 -2.50
CA THR A 64 10.11 -12.66 -2.41
C THR A 64 8.94 -13.41 -3.05
N SER A 65 8.96 -14.73 -3.01
CA SER A 65 7.80 -15.56 -3.37
C SER A 65 6.68 -15.36 -2.34
N VAL A 66 5.46 -15.80 -2.68
CA VAL A 66 4.30 -15.71 -1.76
C VAL A 66 4.54 -16.55 -0.51
N GLU A 67 5.17 -17.72 -0.66
CA GLU A 67 5.43 -18.67 0.44
C GLU A 67 6.46 -18.13 1.45
N GLU A 68 7.35 -17.24 1.00
CA GLU A 68 8.42 -16.66 1.82
C GLU A 68 8.08 -15.25 2.32
N SER A 69 6.94 -14.68 1.89
CA SER A 69 6.57 -13.31 2.22
C SER A 69 5.96 -13.18 3.61
N ASP A 70 6.19 -12.03 4.23
CA ASP A 70 5.52 -11.63 5.48
C ASP A 70 4.12 -11.05 5.18
N TYR A 71 3.94 -10.48 3.97
CA TYR A 71 2.67 -9.94 3.49
C TYR A 71 2.65 -9.85 1.95
N VAL A 72 1.46 -9.70 1.38
CA VAL A 72 1.25 -9.72 -0.06
C VAL A 72 0.50 -8.48 -0.52
N TYR A 73 1.04 -7.73 -1.47
CA TYR A 73 0.28 -6.72 -2.21
C TYR A 73 -0.54 -7.40 -3.29
N ILE A 74 -1.83 -7.12 -3.33
CA ILE A 74 -2.77 -7.66 -4.29
C ILE A 74 -3.43 -6.52 -5.05
N PHE A 75 -3.10 -6.35 -6.32
CA PHE A 75 -3.80 -5.42 -7.20
C PHE A 75 -5.04 -6.12 -7.76
N ALA A 76 -6.21 -5.62 -7.41
CA ALA A 76 -7.48 -6.26 -7.71
C ALA A 76 -8.51 -5.27 -8.29
N SER A 77 -9.40 -5.77 -9.15
CA SER A 77 -10.57 -5.02 -9.62
C SER A 77 -11.46 -4.61 -8.43
N PRO A 78 -12.36 -3.63 -8.61
CA PRO A 78 -13.28 -3.23 -7.55
C PRO A 78 -14.07 -4.41 -6.95
N GLU A 79 -14.61 -5.27 -7.82
CA GLU A 79 -15.41 -6.44 -7.42
C GLU A 79 -14.55 -7.46 -6.67
N LYS A 80 -13.35 -7.75 -7.17
CA LYS A 80 -12.42 -8.68 -6.52
C LYS A 80 -11.90 -8.12 -5.20
N THR A 81 -11.76 -6.79 -5.10
CA THR A 81 -11.42 -6.13 -3.83
C THR A 81 -12.51 -6.35 -2.78
N ASP A 82 -13.79 -6.15 -3.13
CA ASP A 82 -14.90 -6.40 -2.19
C ASP A 82 -14.92 -7.85 -1.70
N GLU A 83 -14.68 -8.81 -2.60
CA GLU A 83 -14.60 -10.24 -2.27
C GLU A 83 -13.44 -10.54 -1.30
N LEU A 84 -12.24 -10.12 -1.63
CA LEU A 84 -11.04 -10.39 -0.84
C LEU A 84 -11.06 -9.71 0.54
N CYS A 85 -11.61 -8.50 0.61
CA CYS A 85 -11.69 -7.72 1.82
C CYS A 85 -12.83 -8.15 2.78
N ALA A 86 -13.83 -8.91 2.32
CA ALA A 86 -14.97 -9.29 3.15
C ALA A 86 -14.54 -9.88 4.51
N PRO A 87 -15.17 -9.49 5.62
CA PRO A 87 -16.38 -8.68 5.77
C PRO A 87 -16.17 -7.15 5.82
N ILE A 88 -14.99 -6.63 5.50
CA ILE A 88 -14.71 -5.19 5.46
C ILE A 88 -15.43 -4.62 4.23
N GLU A 89 -16.28 -3.62 4.44
CA GLU A 89 -16.99 -2.93 3.36
C GLU A 89 -16.05 -1.94 2.65
N THR A 90 -15.63 -2.27 1.44
CA THR A 90 -14.78 -1.41 0.58
C THR A 90 -15.59 -0.62 -0.44
N ASN A 91 -16.86 -0.96 -0.62
CA ASN A 91 -17.82 -0.29 -1.53
C ASN A 91 -17.29 -0.20 -2.97
N SER A 92 -16.54 -1.18 -3.42
CA SER A 92 -15.88 -1.20 -4.74
C SER A 92 -14.95 0.00 -4.99
N ILE A 93 -14.56 0.73 -3.96
CA ILE A 93 -13.80 1.98 -4.05
C ILE A 93 -12.50 1.93 -3.24
N TYR A 94 -12.56 1.43 -2.01
CA TYR A 94 -11.45 1.53 -1.08
C TYR A 94 -10.59 0.27 -1.09
N SER A 95 -9.30 0.46 -0.86
CA SER A 95 -8.36 -0.59 -0.55
C SER A 95 -8.54 -1.07 0.90
N CYS A 96 -8.03 -2.24 1.21
CA CYS A 96 -8.06 -2.76 2.57
C CYS A 96 -6.78 -3.52 2.93
N ARG A 97 -6.57 -3.70 4.22
CA ARG A 97 -5.68 -4.72 4.74
C ARG A 97 -6.49 -5.79 5.47
N LYS A 98 -6.26 -7.06 5.13
CA LYS A 98 -6.86 -8.20 5.81
C LYS A 98 -5.76 -9.24 6.09
N ASP A 99 -5.51 -9.51 7.35
CA ASP A 99 -4.41 -10.38 7.79
C ASP A 99 -3.05 -9.95 7.20
N GLN A 100 -2.47 -10.74 6.31
CA GLN A 100 -1.22 -10.46 5.61
C GLN A 100 -1.43 -9.85 4.21
N ASP A 101 -2.67 -9.77 3.75
CA ASP A 101 -3.02 -9.25 2.43
C ASP A 101 -3.26 -7.75 2.45
N VAL A 102 -2.59 -7.05 1.57
CA VAL A 102 -2.75 -5.62 1.26
C VAL A 102 -3.46 -5.53 -0.09
N VAL A 103 -4.77 -5.40 -0.07
CA VAL A 103 -5.58 -5.37 -1.28
C VAL A 103 -5.73 -3.94 -1.78
N LEU A 104 -5.10 -3.66 -2.92
CA LEU A 104 -5.11 -2.36 -3.59
C LEU A 104 -6.20 -2.32 -4.66
N ASN A 105 -7.24 -1.52 -4.41
CA ASN A 105 -8.36 -1.37 -5.34
C ASN A 105 -7.94 -0.62 -6.60
N PHE A 106 -8.12 -1.25 -7.76
CA PHE A 106 -7.69 -0.70 -9.05
C PHE A 106 -8.44 0.59 -9.43
N PHE A 107 -9.68 0.78 -8.95
CA PHE A 107 -10.39 2.04 -9.15
C PHE A 107 -9.60 3.22 -8.56
N ARG A 108 -9.13 3.07 -7.32
CA ARG A 108 -8.31 4.09 -6.65
C ARG A 108 -6.93 4.22 -7.30
N TRP A 109 -6.36 3.11 -7.71
CA TRP A 109 -5.08 3.12 -8.42
C TRP A 109 -5.11 3.95 -9.71
N GLN A 110 -6.23 3.92 -10.44
CA GLN A 110 -6.43 4.67 -11.68
C GLN A 110 -6.90 6.10 -11.47
N ASN A 111 -7.77 6.35 -10.49
CA ASN A 111 -8.50 7.61 -10.36
C ASN A 111 -8.04 8.49 -9.20
N GLY A 112 -7.24 7.96 -8.27
CA GLY A 112 -6.80 8.69 -7.10
C GLY A 112 -7.94 9.07 -6.14
N ALA A 113 -7.76 10.19 -5.46
CA ALA A 113 -8.76 10.80 -4.59
C ALA A 113 -8.85 12.32 -4.84
N VAL A 114 -10.01 12.90 -4.55
CA VAL A 114 -10.36 14.28 -4.92
C VAL A 114 -9.34 15.31 -4.46
N ASP A 115 -8.87 15.19 -3.22
CA ASP A 115 -7.96 16.18 -2.64
C ASP A 115 -6.55 16.16 -3.25
N PHE A 116 -6.19 15.08 -3.93
CA PHE A 116 -4.92 14.99 -4.68
C PHE A 116 -4.94 15.71 -6.03
N LYS A 117 -6.11 16.21 -6.49
CA LYS A 117 -6.23 17.07 -7.69
C LYS A 117 -5.53 16.52 -8.93
N ASN A 118 -5.69 15.24 -9.22
CA ASN A 118 -5.05 14.50 -10.30
C ASN A 118 -3.52 14.27 -10.14
N ASP A 119 -2.92 14.58 -9.02
CA ASP A 119 -1.56 14.15 -8.70
C ASP A 119 -1.56 12.65 -8.37
N MET A 120 -1.55 11.85 -9.44
CA MET A 120 -1.58 10.39 -9.35
C MET A 120 -0.30 9.80 -8.79
N GLU A 121 0.82 10.49 -8.97
CA GLU A 121 2.10 10.05 -8.43
C GLU A 121 2.07 10.10 -6.90
N THR A 122 1.77 11.26 -6.33
CA THR A 122 1.65 11.43 -4.88
C THR A 122 0.56 10.51 -4.29
N TYR A 123 -0.57 10.33 -5.00
CA TYR A 123 -1.64 9.44 -4.54
C TYR A 123 -1.19 7.97 -4.45
N ARG A 124 -0.50 7.45 -5.46
CA ARG A 124 -0.02 6.05 -5.46
C ARG A 124 1.05 5.82 -4.40
N ILE A 125 1.94 6.79 -4.20
CA ILE A 125 2.91 6.78 -3.09
C ILE A 125 2.17 6.72 -1.75
N TYR A 126 1.16 7.59 -1.56
CA TYR A 126 0.30 7.58 -0.38
C TYR A 126 -0.36 6.21 -0.18
N LEU A 127 -1.02 5.68 -1.19
CA LEU A 127 -1.79 4.44 -1.08
C LEU A 127 -0.89 3.27 -0.63
N ILE A 128 0.26 3.10 -1.26
CA ILE A 128 1.23 2.05 -0.90
C ILE A 128 1.74 2.27 0.53
N ASN A 129 2.16 3.48 0.88
CA ASN A 129 2.69 3.75 2.21
C ASN A 129 1.63 3.66 3.31
N HIS A 130 0.37 4.06 3.06
CA HIS A 130 -0.75 3.94 4.00
C HIS A 130 -1.00 2.47 4.38
N GLU A 131 -1.18 1.63 3.38
CA GLU A 131 -1.43 0.21 3.61
C GLU A 131 -0.22 -0.50 4.23
N THR A 132 1.00 -0.12 3.83
CA THR A 132 2.23 -0.60 4.48
C THR A 132 2.29 -0.21 5.95
N GLY A 133 1.83 0.98 6.29
CA GLY A 133 1.75 1.45 7.67
C GLY A 133 0.89 0.53 8.55
N HIS A 134 -0.22 0.02 8.02
CA HIS A 134 -1.04 -0.97 8.72
C HIS A 134 -0.30 -2.29 8.96
N ILE A 135 0.50 -2.75 8.00
CA ILE A 135 1.38 -3.93 8.18
C ILE A 135 2.39 -3.70 9.30
N LEU A 136 2.90 -2.47 9.42
CA LEU A 136 3.86 -2.07 10.46
C LEU A 136 3.20 -1.77 11.82
N GLY A 137 1.88 -1.96 11.94
CA GLY A 137 1.13 -1.79 13.19
C GLY A 137 0.62 -0.36 13.46
N TRP A 138 0.70 0.54 12.48
CA TRP A 138 0.16 1.89 12.62
C TRP A 138 -1.36 1.91 12.39
N GLY A 139 -2.07 2.60 13.28
CA GLY A 139 -3.49 2.90 13.14
C GLY A 139 -3.76 4.23 12.46
N HIS A 140 -5.02 4.49 12.11
CA HIS A 140 -5.43 5.75 11.52
C HIS A 140 -5.25 6.93 12.47
N VAL A 141 -4.93 8.09 11.90
CA VAL A 141 -4.84 9.38 12.58
C VAL A 141 -5.58 10.45 11.76
N GLY A 142 -6.04 11.51 12.39
CA GLY A 142 -6.68 12.64 11.71
C GLY A 142 -5.68 13.71 11.27
N CYS A 143 -6.17 14.76 10.62
CA CYS A 143 -5.41 15.96 10.30
C CYS A 143 -4.98 16.67 11.60
N PRO A 144 -3.68 16.89 11.84
CA PRO A 144 -3.21 17.51 13.08
C PRO A 144 -3.58 18.98 13.18
N LYS A 145 -3.69 19.67 12.03
CA LYS A 145 -4.02 21.09 11.93
C LYS A 145 -4.27 21.45 10.46
N GLU A 146 -5.28 22.28 10.22
CA GLU A 146 -5.54 22.84 8.88
C GLU A 146 -4.28 23.45 8.26
N GLY A 147 -4.01 23.14 7.01
CA GLY A 147 -2.81 23.55 6.27
C GLY A 147 -1.54 22.77 6.60
N ALA A 148 -1.56 21.85 7.56
CA ALA A 148 -0.43 20.95 7.80
C ALA A 148 -0.32 19.87 6.72
N ILE A 149 0.85 19.27 6.58
CA ILE A 149 1.04 18.08 5.76
C ILE A 149 0.25 16.91 6.40
N ALA A 150 -0.55 16.23 5.59
CA ALA A 150 -1.33 15.09 6.04
C ALA A 150 -0.42 13.93 6.48
N PRO A 151 -0.64 13.34 7.68
CA PRO A 151 0.00 12.07 8.03
C PRO A 151 -0.32 10.99 6.99
N VAL A 152 0.64 10.11 6.69
CA VAL A 152 0.37 9.03 5.75
C VAL A 152 -0.70 8.06 6.27
N MET A 153 -0.80 7.92 7.59
CA MET A 153 -1.83 7.10 8.24
C MET A 153 -3.21 7.79 8.37
N MET A 154 -3.36 8.99 7.85
CA MET A 154 -4.67 9.60 7.66
C MET A 154 -5.40 8.94 6.48
N GLN A 155 -6.71 8.72 6.57
CA GLN A 155 -7.52 8.16 5.48
C GLN A 155 -7.74 9.20 4.35
N GLN A 156 -6.67 9.65 3.70
CA GLN A 156 -6.69 10.71 2.69
C GLN A 156 -7.54 10.35 1.46
N SER A 157 -7.80 9.05 1.22
CA SER A 157 -8.73 8.60 0.17
C SER A 157 -10.19 9.01 0.43
N LYS A 158 -10.54 9.33 1.68
CA LYS A 158 -11.87 9.81 2.09
C LYS A 158 -11.95 11.32 2.21
N GLY A 159 -10.81 11.98 2.31
CA GLY A 159 -10.65 13.41 2.46
C GLY A 159 -9.48 13.77 3.36
N THR A 160 -8.96 15.00 3.23
CA THR A 160 -7.78 15.46 3.99
C THR A 160 -8.11 16.41 5.13
N GLU A 161 -9.40 16.72 5.37
CA GLU A 161 -9.87 17.55 6.48
C GLU A 161 -9.11 18.89 6.62
N GLY A 162 -8.71 19.48 5.48
CA GLY A 162 -7.93 20.72 5.42
C GLY A 162 -6.41 20.55 5.50
N CYS A 163 -5.91 19.32 5.65
CA CYS A 163 -4.48 19.03 5.48
C CYS A 163 -4.08 19.03 4.00
N ILE A 164 -2.80 19.26 3.74
CA ILE A 164 -2.19 19.14 2.41
C ILE A 164 -1.90 17.65 2.13
N PRO A 165 -2.45 17.06 1.05
CA PRO A 165 -2.20 15.67 0.68
C PRO A 165 -0.71 15.35 0.62
N TYR A 166 -0.31 14.18 1.17
CA TYR A 166 1.08 13.78 1.21
C TYR A 166 1.24 12.27 1.26
N GLY A 167 2.24 11.74 0.57
CA GLY A 167 2.41 10.29 0.40
C GLY A 167 3.44 9.62 1.31
N TRP A 168 4.26 10.38 2.05
CA TRP A 168 5.36 9.81 2.83
C TRP A 168 5.12 9.89 4.34
N PRO A 169 5.68 8.98 5.16
CA PRO A 169 5.49 8.92 6.61
C PRO A 169 6.27 9.99 7.38
N ALA A 170 6.09 11.28 7.05
CA ALA A 170 6.79 12.39 7.69
C ALA A 170 6.38 12.58 9.17
N TYR A 171 5.07 12.53 9.45
CA TYR A 171 4.52 12.62 10.81
C TYR A 171 4.92 11.41 11.65
N GLU A 172 4.82 10.22 11.08
CA GLU A 172 5.17 8.95 11.70
C GLU A 172 6.67 8.86 12.01
N THR A 173 7.51 9.43 11.12
CA THR A 173 8.96 9.56 11.34
C THR A 173 9.27 10.40 12.57
N ILE A 174 8.60 11.53 12.74
CA ILE A 174 8.78 12.38 13.91
C ILE A 174 8.34 11.61 15.17
N LYS A 175 7.13 11.03 15.14
CA LYS A 175 6.58 10.30 16.29
C LYS A 175 7.44 9.12 16.73
N SER A 176 8.02 8.37 15.80
CA SER A 176 8.90 7.24 16.13
C SER A 176 10.18 7.68 16.86
N LYS A 177 10.70 8.87 16.54
CA LYS A 177 11.90 9.41 17.18
C LYS A 177 11.68 9.89 18.63
N PHE A 178 10.45 10.29 18.97
CA PHE A 178 10.12 10.76 20.34
C PHE A 178 9.63 9.63 21.28
N ASN A 179 9.34 8.44 20.76
CA ASN A 179 8.89 7.29 21.54
C ASN A 179 10.00 6.25 21.81
N ARG A 180 11.26 6.60 21.54
CA ARG A 180 12.44 5.77 21.86
C ARG A 180 13.10 6.15 23.19
#